data_17fa5be0339fc0900a8a9a27230eb5bf
#
_entry.id   17fa5be0339fc0900a8a9a27230eb5bf
#
_cell.length_a   1.000
_cell.length_b   1.000
_cell.length_c   1.000
_cell.angle_alpha   90.00
_cell.angle_beta   90.00
_cell.angle_gamma   90.00
#
_symmetry.space_group_name_H-M   'P 1'
#
loop_
_entity.id
_entity.type
_entity.pdbx_description
1 polymer ?
#
loop_
_entity_poly.entity_id
_entity_poly.type
_entity_poly.pdbx_seq_one_letter_code
_entity_poly.pdbx_strand_id
1 'polypeptide(L)'
;MKIPRQHFFFQPFKNLFFLVGLCLVGNHLFCEEGISLWKNEIKPLLENNCWKCHGADKVRAELILTTREGVLKGGEVGPAVDLENPSASLMLQMVSYKDEDHQMPPIGKLPQNKIDALERWIQIGLPFPKEDEIEPKNAHSHARTTEVNEVTKSHWAFKKPVADTIPNLPKHAN
;
A
#
# COMPACT_ATOMS: atom_id res chain seq x y z
N MET A 1 -31.08 -5.84 72.54
CA MET A 1 -31.15 -6.22 71.15
C MET A 1 -29.80 -5.79 70.53
N LYS A 2 -28.87 -6.78 70.34
CA LYS A 2 -27.51 -6.52 69.86
C LYS A 2 -27.46 -6.82 68.36
N ILE A 3 -27.08 -5.82 67.55
CA ILE A 3 -26.91 -5.92 66.10
C ILE A 3 -25.48 -6.45 65.86
N PRO A 4 -25.26 -7.54 65.08
CA PRO A 4 -23.91 -8.00 64.80
C PRO A 4 -23.28 -7.13 63.70
N ARG A 5 -22.04 -6.65 63.98
CA ARG A 5 -21.15 -5.98 63.03
C ARG A 5 -20.70 -6.98 61.97
N GLN A 6 -21.14 -6.81 60.74
CA GLN A 6 -20.59 -7.54 59.62
C GLN A 6 -19.22 -6.94 59.25
N HIS A 7 -18.15 -7.72 59.43
CA HIS A 7 -16.83 -7.41 58.88
C HIS A 7 -16.86 -7.65 57.39
N PHE A 8 -16.89 -6.54 56.60
CA PHE A 8 -16.67 -6.59 55.19
C PHE A 8 -15.18 -6.88 54.97
N PHE A 9 -14.88 -8.13 54.63
CA PHE A 9 -13.52 -8.55 54.24
C PHE A 9 -13.22 -7.99 52.85
N PHE A 10 -12.46 -6.90 52.82
CA PHE A 10 -11.90 -6.33 51.61
C PHE A 10 -10.82 -7.28 51.09
N GLN A 11 -11.14 -8.08 50.08
CA GLN A 11 -10.13 -8.89 49.38
C GLN A 11 -9.47 -8.01 48.31
N PRO A 12 -8.21 -7.64 48.49
CA PRO A 12 -7.56 -6.76 47.53
C PRO A 12 -6.93 -7.52 46.37
N PHE A 13 -7.26 -7.14 45.15
CA PHE A 13 -6.38 -6.94 44.00
C PHE A 13 -5.40 -8.02 43.54
N LYS A 14 -5.57 -9.27 43.85
CA LYS A 14 -4.72 -10.35 43.27
C LYS A 14 -5.02 -10.61 41.78
N ASN A 15 -6.23 -10.30 41.30
CA ASN A 15 -6.64 -10.55 39.91
C ASN A 15 -6.20 -9.48 38.91
N LEU A 16 -5.81 -8.28 39.38
CA LEU A 16 -5.39 -7.19 38.49
C LEU A 16 -4.02 -7.46 37.86
N PHE A 17 -3.10 -8.07 38.63
CA PHE A 17 -1.78 -8.43 38.08
C PHE A 17 -1.85 -9.56 37.05
N PHE A 18 -2.81 -10.46 37.18
CA PHE A 18 -2.99 -11.55 36.23
C PHE A 18 -3.54 -11.09 34.89
N LEU A 19 -4.45 -10.09 34.88
CA LEU A 19 -5.00 -9.49 33.67
C LEU A 19 -3.97 -8.63 32.94
N VAL A 20 -3.15 -7.86 33.65
CA VAL A 20 -2.09 -7.05 33.05
C VAL A 20 -1.00 -7.93 32.42
N GLY A 21 -0.62 -9.04 33.07
CA GLY A 21 0.35 -10.00 32.54
C GLY A 21 -0.15 -10.69 31.24
N LEU A 22 -1.44 -11.00 31.14
CA LEU A 22 -2.02 -11.64 29.96
C LEU A 22 -2.06 -10.71 28.75
N CYS A 23 -2.31 -9.41 28.95
CA CYS A 23 -2.27 -8.41 27.86
C CYS A 23 -0.85 -8.19 27.28
N LEU A 24 0.18 -8.26 28.12
CA LEU A 24 1.57 -8.06 27.68
C LEU A 24 2.07 -9.24 26.83
N VAL A 25 1.70 -10.46 27.18
CA VAL A 25 2.10 -11.67 26.42
C VAL A 25 1.39 -11.73 25.06
N GLY A 26 0.12 -11.31 24.97
CA GLY A 26 -0.63 -11.29 23.72
C GLY A 26 0.00 -10.37 22.66
N ASN A 27 0.45 -9.19 23.05
CA ASN A 27 1.04 -8.23 22.11
C ASN A 27 2.39 -8.70 21.53
N HIS A 28 3.20 -9.45 22.29
CA HIS A 28 4.46 -10.00 21.80
C HIS A 28 4.26 -11.07 20.72
N LEU A 29 3.27 -11.94 20.88
CA LEU A 29 2.99 -13.02 19.93
C LEU A 29 2.51 -12.48 18.56
N PHE A 30 1.64 -11.46 18.56
CA PHE A 30 1.17 -10.83 17.32
C PHE A 30 2.28 -10.08 16.57
N CYS A 31 3.20 -9.45 17.28
CA CYS A 31 4.33 -8.75 16.66
C CYS A 31 5.29 -9.75 15.99
N GLU A 32 5.59 -10.86 16.62
CA GLU A 32 6.50 -11.89 16.08
C GLU A 32 5.91 -12.59 14.85
N GLU A 33 4.60 -12.91 14.88
CA GLU A 33 3.87 -13.46 13.74
C GLU A 33 3.91 -12.51 12.53
N GLY A 34 3.69 -11.22 12.77
CA GLY A 34 3.68 -10.21 11.71
C GLY A 34 5.03 -10.05 11.02
N ILE A 35 6.12 -10.03 11.78
CA ILE A 35 7.48 -9.95 11.24
C ILE A 35 7.86 -11.23 10.49
N SER A 36 7.43 -12.40 11.00
CA SER A 36 7.65 -13.68 10.32
C SER A 36 6.92 -13.73 8.98
N LEU A 37 5.64 -13.34 8.95
CA LEU A 37 4.85 -13.26 7.71
C LEU A 37 5.49 -12.31 6.70
N TRP A 38 5.91 -11.13 7.16
CA TRP A 38 6.61 -10.17 6.31
C TRP A 38 7.85 -10.77 5.66
N LYS A 39 8.78 -11.29 6.47
CA LYS A 39 10.08 -11.78 5.98
C LYS A 39 9.96 -12.98 5.04
N ASN A 40 9.07 -13.90 5.36
CA ASN A 40 9.00 -15.19 4.67
C ASN A 40 8.06 -15.17 3.47
N GLU A 41 7.05 -14.31 3.46
CA GLU A 41 6.03 -14.33 2.41
C GLU A 41 5.84 -12.98 1.72
N ILE A 42 5.59 -11.89 2.49
CA ILE A 42 5.16 -10.62 1.91
C ILE A 42 6.29 -9.92 1.19
N LYS A 43 7.45 -9.73 1.83
CA LYS A 43 8.59 -9.05 1.23
C LYS A 43 9.03 -9.73 -0.07
N PRO A 44 9.28 -11.06 -0.13
CA PRO A 44 9.62 -11.73 -1.38
C PRO A 44 8.53 -11.63 -2.45
N LEU A 45 7.26 -11.62 -2.05
CA LEU A 45 6.13 -11.45 -2.97
C LEU A 45 6.14 -10.07 -3.60
N LEU A 46 6.28 -9.00 -2.81
CA LEU A 46 6.33 -7.63 -3.28
C LEU A 46 7.56 -7.37 -4.17
N GLU A 47 8.73 -7.87 -3.77
CA GLU A 47 9.97 -7.77 -4.55
C GLU A 47 9.83 -8.37 -5.94
N ASN A 48 9.29 -9.57 -6.03
CA ASN A 48 9.22 -10.32 -7.29
C ASN A 48 8.08 -9.84 -8.21
N ASN A 49 6.99 -9.29 -7.68
CA ASN A 49 5.78 -9.02 -8.48
C ASN A 49 5.38 -7.55 -8.56
N CYS A 50 5.81 -6.70 -7.60
CA CYS A 50 5.28 -5.34 -7.43
C CYS A 50 6.35 -4.26 -7.56
N TRP A 51 7.51 -4.40 -6.86
CA TRP A 51 8.51 -3.34 -6.72
C TRP A 51 9.19 -2.93 -8.02
N LYS A 52 9.17 -3.80 -9.04
CA LYS A 52 9.68 -3.43 -10.37
C LYS A 52 8.95 -2.22 -10.97
N CYS A 53 7.68 -2.02 -10.61
CA CYS A 53 6.85 -0.93 -11.11
C CYS A 53 6.41 0.04 -10.02
N HIS A 54 6.27 -0.41 -8.77
CA HIS A 54 5.80 0.36 -7.62
C HIS A 54 6.87 0.41 -6.51
N GLY A 55 8.14 0.48 -6.89
CA GLY A 55 9.28 0.49 -5.98
C GLY A 55 10.02 1.81 -5.94
N ALA A 56 11.22 1.79 -5.35
CA ALA A 56 12.04 2.98 -5.15
C ALA A 56 12.59 3.60 -6.45
N ASP A 57 12.90 2.77 -7.45
CA ASP A 57 13.48 3.23 -8.73
C ASP A 57 12.42 3.62 -9.75
N LYS A 58 11.21 3.09 -9.62
CA LYS A 58 10.10 3.33 -10.53
C LYS A 58 8.79 3.38 -9.77
N VAL A 59 8.12 4.52 -9.86
CA VAL A 59 6.85 4.79 -9.20
C VAL A 59 5.77 4.97 -10.28
N ARG A 60 5.04 3.90 -10.61
CA ARG A 60 3.89 3.99 -11.52
C ARG A 60 2.63 4.31 -10.75
N ALA A 61 1.75 5.11 -11.37
CA ALA A 61 0.48 5.54 -10.78
C ALA A 61 0.65 6.15 -9.37
N GLU A 62 1.79 6.80 -9.12
CA GLU A 62 2.16 7.41 -7.82
C GLU A 62 2.16 6.44 -6.63
N LEU A 63 2.04 5.13 -6.88
CA LEU A 63 2.00 4.10 -5.84
C LEU A 63 3.40 3.63 -5.46
N ILE A 64 3.71 3.72 -4.17
CA ILE A 64 4.96 3.26 -3.55
C ILE A 64 4.63 2.10 -2.63
N LEU A 65 5.20 0.92 -2.93
CA LEU A 65 5.01 -0.29 -2.13
C LEU A 65 6.27 -0.71 -1.36
N THR A 66 7.28 0.16 -1.30
CA THR A 66 8.54 -0.07 -0.59
C THR A 66 8.59 0.57 0.79
N THR A 67 7.56 1.28 1.19
CA THR A 67 7.40 1.86 2.52
C THR A 67 5.97 1.64 3.04
N ARG A 68 5.82 1.52 4.35
CA ARG A 68 4.49 1.41 4.97
C ARG A 68 3.63 2.64 4.69
N GLU A 69 4.25 3.82 4.78
CA GLU A 69 3.57 5.09 4.49
C GLU A 69 3.06 5.12 3.04
N GLY A 70 3.88 4.71 2.08
CA GLY A 70 3.51 4.65 0.67
C GLY A 70 2.34 3.71 0.39
N VAL A 71 2.32 2.53 1.03
CA VAL A 71 1.19 1.59 0.92
C VAL A 71 -0.11 2.20 1.48
N LEU A 72 -0.04 2.86 2.64
CA LEU A 72 -1.20 3.51 3.27
C LEU A 72 -1.69 4.73 2.49
N LYS A 73 -0.76 5.55 1.97
CA LYS A 73 -1.09 6.70 1.13
C LYS A 73 -1.77 6.25 -0.16
N GLY A 74 -1.28 5.15 -0.76
CA GLY A 74 -1.75 4.66 -2.05
C GLY A 74 -1.23 5.49 -3.23
N GLY A 75 -1.93 5.41 -4.35
CA GLY A 75 -1.56 6.06 -5.60
C GLY A 75 -2.67 6.93 -6.20
N GLU A 76 -2.63 7.12 -7.52
CA GLU A 76 -3.58 7.96 -8.27
C GLU A 76 -5.05 7.53 -8.09
N VAL A 77 -5.31 6.24 -7.88
CA VAL A 77 -6.68 5.71 -7.71
C VAL A 77 -7.19 5.84 -6.26
N GLY A 78 -6.27 5.99 -5.30
CA GLY A 78 -6.59 6.10 -3.87
C GLY A 78 -5.71 5.21 -2.98
N PRO A 79 -6.06 5.07 -1.69
CA PRO A 79 -5.35 4.21 -0.74
C PRO A 79 -5.27 2.76 -1.24
N ALA A 80 -4.08 2.17 -1.18
CA ALA A 80 -3.89 0.79 -1.64
C ALA A 80 -4.52 -0.22 -0.66
N VAL A 81 -4.57 0.13 0.62
CA VAL A 81 -5.11 -0.73 1.68
C VAL A 81 -6.08 0.04 2.56
N ASP A 82 -7.07 -0.67 3.08
CA ASP A 82 -8.03 -0.20 4.07
C ASP A 82 -7.86 -1.06 5.34
N LEU A 83 -7.34 -0.45 6.41
CA LEU A 83 -7.11 -1.16 7.68
C LEU A 83 -8.38 -1.35 8.50
N GLU A 84 -9.42 -0.56 8.23
CA GLU A 84 -10.73 -0.70 8.89
C GLU A 84 -11.55 -1.82 8.23
N ASN A 85 -11.41 -1.98 6.91
CA ASN A 85 -12.05 -3.02 6.13
C ASN A 85 -11.04 -3.72 5.20
N PRO A 86 -10.15 -4.57 5.73
CA PRO A 86 -9.05 -5.19 4.98
C PRO A 86 -9.46 -5.87 3.68
N SER A 87 -10.59 -6.58 3.66
CA SER A 87 -11.09 -7.30 2.48
C SER A 87 -11.59 -6.37 1.36
N ALA A 88 -11.88 -5.10 1.66
CA ALA A 88 -12.24 -4.07 0.69
C ALA A 88 -11.02 -3.32 0.12
N SER A 89 -9.82 -3.64 0.56
CA SER A 89 -8.58 -3.00 0.09
C SER A 89 -8.44 -3.06 -1.42
N LEU A 90 -8.12 -1.92 -2.04
CA LEU A 90 -7.92 -1.79 -3.49
C LEU A 90 -6.85 -2.76 -4.00
N MET A 91 -5.76 -2.93 -3.26
CA MET A 91 -4.72 -3.90 -3.57
C MET A 91 -5.28 -5.32 -3.75
N LEU A 92 -6.16 -5.78 -2.84
CA LEU A 92 -6.75 -7.12 -2.92
C LEU A 92 -7.71 -7.27 -4.10
N GLN A 93 -8.44 -6.22 -4.44
CA GLN A 93 -9.32 -6.23 -5.62
C GLN A 93 -8.50 -6.39 -6.90
N MET A 94 -7.42 -5.62 -7.04
CA MET A 94 -6.55 -5.65 -8.22
C MET A 94 -5.80 -6.99 -8.37
N VAL A 95 -5.22 -7.54 -7.28
CA VAL A 95 -4.48 -8.81 -7.36
C VAL A 95 -5.40 -10.02 -7.48
N SER A 96 -6.68 -9.88 -7.11
CA SER A 96 -7.71 -10.90 -7.30
C SER A 96 -8.31 -10.89 -8.71
N TYR A 97 -7.95 -9.91 -9.55
CA TYR A 97 -8.48 -9.73 -10.90
C TYR A 97 -10.00 -9.60 -10.93
N LYS A 98 -10.58 -8.94 -9.90
CA LYS A 98 -12.02 -8.68 -9.83
C LYS A 98 -12.47 -7.56 -10.75
N ASP A 99 -11.55 -6.65 -11.08
CA ASP A 99 -11.73 -5.56 -12.01
C ASP A 99 -10.90 -5.85 -13.26
N GLU A 100 -11.53 -5.90 -14.44
CA GLU A 100 -10.87 -6.22 -15.70
C GLU A 100 -9.93 -5.11 -16.17
N ASP A 101 -10.20 -3.86 -15.79
CA ASP A 101 -9.42 -2.68 -16.18
C ASP A 101 -8.17 -2.48 -15.31
N HIS A 102 -8.13 -3.05 -14.09
CA HIS A 102 -7.10 -2.83 -13.09
C HIS A 102 -6.50 -4.13 -12.56
N GLN A 103 -6.02 -4.99 -13.46
CA GLN A 103 -5.41 -6.28 -13.08
C GLN A 103 -3.93 -6.14 -12.72
N MET A 104 -3.56 -6.54 -11.49
CA MET A 104 -2.18 -6.52 -11.01
C MET A 104 -1.78 -7.88 -10.40
N PRO A 105 -0.54 -8.35 -10.66
CA PRO A 105 0.40 -7.83 -11.64
C PRO A 105 -0.03 -8.13 -13.08
N PRO A 106 0.38 -7.32 -14.09
CA PRO A 106 -0.06 -7.49 -15.48
C PRO A 106 0.46 -8.76 -16.17
N ILE A 107 1.42 -9.46 -15.55
CA ILE A 107 2.00 -10.71 -16.06
C ILE A 107 1.14 -11.95 -15.75
N GLY A 108 0.08 -11.81 -14.96
CA GLY A 108 -0.83 -12.87 -14.56
C GLY A 108 -1.25 -12.80 -13.10
N LYS A 109 -2.41 -13.38 -12.80
CA LYS A 109 -2.99 -13.43 -11.46
C LYS A 109 -2.08 -14.19 -10.50
N LEU A 110 -1.93 -13.65 -9.27
CA LEU A 110 -1.21 -14.35 -8.21
C LEU A 110 -1.93 -15.65 -7.79
N PRO A 111 -1.19 -16.68 -7.38
CA PRO A 111 -1.77 -17.85 -6.72
C PRO A 111 -2.60 -17.46 -5.50
N GLN A 112 -3.69 -18.19 -5.23
CA GLN A 112 -4.63 -17.82 -4.16
C GLN A 112 -3.95 -17.72 -2.79
N ASN A 113 -3.06 -18.63 -2.46
CA ASN A 113 -2.30 -18.60 -1.20
C ASN A 113 -1.48 -17.31 -1.03
N LYS A 114 -1.04 -16.67 -2.11
CA LYS A 114 -0.31 -15.38 -2.07
C LYS A 114 -1.27 -14.20 -1.86
N ILE A 115 -2.47 -14.29 -2.43
CA ILE A 115 -3.54 -13.32 -2.18
C ILE A 115 -3.98 -13.41 -0.72
N ASP A 116 -4.15 -14.62 -0.18
CA ASP A 116 -4.53 -14.86 1.23
C ASP A 116 -3.45 -14.33 2.19
N ALA A 117 -2.17 -14.48 1.84
CA ALA A 117 -1.07 -13.92 2.61
C ALA A 117 -1.11 -12.38 2.65
N LEU A 118 -1.40 -11.72 1.51
CA LEU A 118 -1.58 -10.26 1.45
C LEU A 118 -2.78 -9.82 2.32
N GLU A 119 -3.90 -10.53 2.22
CA GLU A 119 -5.08 -10.23 3.04
C GLU A 119 -4.75 -10.36 4.53
N ARG A 120 -4.07 -11.46 4.92
CA ARG A 120 -3.62 -11.66 6.31
C ARG A 120 -2.70 -10.53 6.78
N TRP A 121 -1.75 -10.13 5.94
CA TRP A 121 -0.82 -9.04 6.24
C TRP A 121 -1.54 -7.71 6.52
N ILE A 122 -2.57 -7.38 5.74
CA ILE A 122 -3.39 -6.20 5.94
C ILE A 122 -4.22 -6.34 7.24
N GLN A 123 -4.86 -7.51 7.47
CA GLN A 123 -5.68 -7.78 8.65
C GLN A 123 -4.93 -7.63 9.97
N ILE A 124 -3.64 -8.00 10.02
CA ILE A 124 -2.82 -7.85 11.22
C ILE A 124 -2.16 -6.47 11.34
N GLY A 125 -2.62 -5.48 10.56
CA GLY A 125 -2.22 -4.09 10.69
C GLY A 125 -1.02 -3.68 9.84
N LEU A 126 -0.72 -4.41 8.77
CA LEU A 126 0.32 -4.06 7.80
C LEU A 126 1.73 -3.97 8.47
N PRO A 127 2.21 -5.00 9.17
CA PRO A 127 3.54 -5.00 9.75
C PRO A 127 4.61 -4.84 8.66
N PHE A 128 5.38 -3.76 8.76
CA PHE A 128 6.42 -3.38 7.82
C PHE A 128 7.65 -2.95 8.63
N PRO A 129 8.70 -3.77 8.74
CA PRO A 129 9.89 -3.42 9.47
C PRO A 129 10.59 -2.21 8.86
N LYS A 130 10.94 -1.24 9.70
CA LYS A 130 11.52 0.03 9.26
C LYS A 130 12.86 -0.14 8.55
N GLU A 131 13.62 -1.16 8.92
CA GLU A 131 14.89 -1.54 8.31
C GLU A 131 14.74 -2.09 6.87
N ASP A 132 13.54 -2.51 6.49
CA ASP A 132 13.22 -3.01 5.15
C ASP A 132 12.58 -1.95 4.24
N GLU A 133 12.29 -0.75 4.78
CA GLU A 133 11.75 0.36 3.98
C GLU A 133 12.82 0.92 3.04
N ILE A 134 12.44 1.13 1.79
CA ILE A 134 13.30 1.70 0.75
C ILE A 134 12.61 2.94 0.20
N GLU A 135 13.15 4.11 0.54
CA GLU A 135 12.63 5.38 0.04
C GLU A 135 12.87 5.53 -1.47
N PRO A 136 11.89 6.05 -2.21
CA PRO A 136 12.05 6.27 -3.63
C PRO A 136 13.10 7.35 -3.90
N LYS A 137 14.05 7.06 -4.78
CA LYS A 137 15.17 7.95 -5.13
C LYS A 137 14.71 9.30 -5.71
N ASN A 138 13.49 9.36 -6.24
CA ASN A 138 12.91 10.52 -6.93
C ASN A 138 11.52 10.88 -6.40
N ALA A 139 11.22 10.69 -5.12
CA ALA A 139 9.93 11.02 -4.52
C ALA A 139 9.52 12.50 -4.75
N HIS A 140 10.48 13.37 -5.00
CA HIS A 140 10.24 14.80 -5.27
C HIS A 140 10.18 15.17 -6.76
N SER A 141 10.46 14.23 -7.69
CA SER A 141 10.53 14.57 -9.14
C SER A 141 9.22 14.36 -9.89
N HIS A 142 8.20 13.75 -9.25
CA HIS A 142 6.88 13.54 -9.85
C HIS A 142 5.79 14.47 -9.31
N ALA A 143 6.13 15.45 -8.50
CA ALA A 143 5.28 16.62 -8.43
C ALA A 143 5.21 17.16 -9.86
N ARG A 144 4.09 16.90 -10.56
CA ARG A 144 3.79 17.60 -11.81
C ARG A 144 3.85 19.07 -11.48
N THR A 145 5.02 19.68 -11.70
CA THR A 145 5.08 21.13 -11.71
C THR A 145 4.20 21.54 -12.87
N THR A 146 3.02 22.06 -12.57
CA THR A 146 2.14 22.71 -13.54
C THR A 146 2.79 23.98 -14.11
N GLU A 147 4.02 24.29 -13.69
CA GLU A 147 4.79 25.41 -14.21
C GLU A 147 5.32 25.08 -15.61
N VAL A 148 4.79 25.82 -16.56
CA VAL A 148 5.25 25.79 -17.95
C VAL A 148 6.61 26.49 -17.99
N ASN A 149 7.70 25.71 -17.92
CA ASN A 149 9.06 26.21 -18.03
C ASN A 149 9.46 26.40 -19.50
N GLU A 150 10.61 27.04 -19.79
CA GLU A 150 11.06 27.33 -21.14
C GLU A 150 11.28 26.05 -21.98
N VAL A 151 11.67 24.93 -21.34
CA VAL A 151 11.81 23.64 -22.03
C VAL A 151 10.44 23.12 -22.48
N THR A 152 9.40 23.24 -21.64
CA THR A 152 8.03 22.87 -21.99
C THR A 152 7.50 23.75 -23.13
N LYS A 153 7.73 25.06 -23.08
CA LYS A 153 7.32 26.01 -24.14
C LYS A 153 8.01 25.73 -25.48
N SER A 154 9.22 25.20 -25.47
CA SER A 154 9.96 24.83 -26.67
C SER A 154 9.51 23.53 -27.32
N HIS A 155 8.71 22.72 -26.63
CA HIS A 155 8.23 21.41 -27.10
C HIS A 155 7.30 21.61 -28.33
N TRP A 156 7.45 20.75 -29.32
CA TRP A 156 6.72 20.84 -30.59
C TRP A 156 5.18 20.92 -30.43
N ALA A 157 4.62 20.22 -29.42
CA ALA A 157 3.18 20.19 -29.14
C ALA A 157 2.60 21.57 -28.73
N PHE A 158 3.45 22.49 -28.25
CA PHE A 158 3.05 23.85 -27.85
C PHE A 158 3.42 24.92 -28.89
N LYS A 159 4.03 24.53 -30.04
CA LYS A 159 4.31 25.42 -31.13
C LYS A 159 3.07 25.56 -32.04
N LYS A 160 2.76 26.79 -32.42
CA LYS A 160 1.67 27.03 -33.37
C LYS A 160 1.96 26.28 -34.67
N PRO A 161 1.00 25.50 -35.23
CA PRO A 161 1.18 24.86 -36.53
C PRO A 161 1.51 25.88 -37.60
N VAL A 162 2.51 25.61 -38.43
CA VAL A 162 2.87 26.47 -39.58
C VAL A 162 2.08 25.96 -40.78
N ALA A 163 1.22 26.83 -41.33
CA ALA A 163 0.32 26.47 -42.44
C ALA A 163 1.04 26.17 -43.76
N ASP A 164 2.29 26.60 -43.89
CA ASP A 164 3.02 26.55 -45.16
C ASP A 164 3.62 25.17 -45.50
N THR A 165 3.41 24.16 -44.66
CA THR A 165 3.98 22.82 -44.84
C THR A 165 2.95 21.75 -45.20
N ILE A 166 1.75 22.10 -45.63
CA ILE A 166 0.77 21.10 -46.09
C ILE A 166 1.23 20.61 -47.48
N PRO A 167 1.66 19.34 -47.60
CA PRO A 167 2.06 18.80 -48.90
C PRO A 167 0.85 18.80 -49.83
N ASN A 168 1.06 19.27 -51.10
CA ASN A 168 0.06 19.12 -52.16
C ASN A 168 -0.21 17.63 -52.39
N LEU A 169 -1.32 17.14 -51.90
CA LEU A 169 -1.76 15.79 -52.19
C LEU A 169 -2.14 15.70 -53.65
N PRO A 170 -1.66 14.68 -54.42
CA PRO A 170 -2.10 14.49 -55.81
C PRO A 170 -3.61 14.29 -55.81
N LYS A 171 -4.30 15.06 -56.69
CA LYS A 171 -5.73 14.82 -56.92
C LYS A 171 -5.87 13.41 -57.42
N HIS A 172 -6.58 12.56 -56.67
CA HIS A 172 -6.96 11.25 -57.16
C HIS A 172 -7.73 11.43 -58.48
N ALA A 173 -7.15 10.98 -59.59
CA ALA A 173 -7.87 10.85 -60.85
C ALA A 173 -8.92 9.73 -60.64
N ASN A 174 -10.19 10.08 -60.83
CA ASN A 174 -11.27 9.10 -60.90
C ASN A 174 -11.09 8.20 -62.14
#